data_6e01d30bdbc127cc1dfbc0c192092e82
#
_entry.id   6e01d30bdbc127cc1dfbc0c192092e82
#
_cell.length_a   1.000
_cell.length_b   1.000
_cell.length_c   1.000
_cell.angle_alpha   90.00
_cell.angle_beta   90.00
_cell.angle_gamma   90.00
#
_symmetry.space_group_name_H-M   'P 1'
#
loop_
_entity.id
_entity.type
_entity.pdbx_description
1 polymer ?
#
loop_
_entity_poly.entity_id
_entity_poly.type
_entity_poly.pdbx_seq_one_letter_code
_entity_poly.pdbx_strand_id
1 'polypeptide(L)'
;AKMFSSDPRSYEDYTILVLNATETPGLASTEKSTLEESGYDNIYVDDAPMSEYPEGYTVYSLTDTAPGTKRLLEEKYQTTAKSTAELPAGIPTDYNFIIIVNSDNSN
;
A
#
# COMPACT_ATOMS: atom_id res chain seq x y z
N ALA A 1 -1.70 29.32 -6.78
CA ALA A 1 -1.60 28.59 -7.01
C ALA A 1 -0.46 27.82 -7.24
N LYS A 2 -0.22 27.13 -7.27
CA LYS A 2 0.62 26.48 -7.46
C LYS A 2 0.55 25.94 -8.66
N MET A 3 1.13 26.23 -9.50
CA MET A 3 1.05 25.82 -10.74
C MET A 3 1.60 24.50 -10.90
N PHE A 4 2.46 24.12 -10.09
CA PHE A 4 2.93 22.78 -10.15
C PHE A 4 2.91 22.26 -8.74
N SER A 5 2.83 20.99 -8.63
CA SER A 5 2.70 20.35 -7.34
C SER A 5 4.05 19.83 -6.91
N SER A 6 4.35 19.94 -5.62
CA SER A 6 5.51 19.28 -5.05
C SER A 6 5.14 17.89 -4.57
N ASP A 7 3.93 17.44 -4.82
CA ASP A 7 3.47 16.11 -4.44
C ASP A 7 4.06 15.08 -5.40
N PRO A 8 4.92 14.19 -4.93
CA PRO A 8 5.55 13.22 -5.83
C PRO A 8 4.55 12.32 -6.54
N ARG A 9 3.36 12.13 -5.98
CA ARG A 9 2.36 11.28 -6.61
C ARG A 9 1.86 11.86 -7.92
N SER A 10 2.10 13.13 -8.17
CA SER A 10 1.64 13.76 -9.40
C SER A 10 2.60 13.54 -10.56
N TYR A 11 3.81 13.07 -10.30
CA TYR A 11 4.78 12.87 -11.37
C TYR A 11 5.51 11.52 -11.29
N GLU A 12 5.32 10.76 -10.22
CA GLU A 12 5.90 9.42 -10.15
C GLU A 12 4.88 8.40 -10.62
N ASP A 13 5.34 7.40 -11.37
CA ASP A 13 4.49 6.31 -11.78
C ASP A 13 4.54 5.23 -10.71
N TYR A 14 3.37 4.74 -10.33
CA TYR A 14 3.31 3.68 -9.34
C TYR A 14 2.00 2.93 -9.46
N THR A 15 2.01 1.70 -8.97
CA THR A 15 0.80 0.92 -8.76
C THR A 15 0.83 0.40 -7.33
N ILE A 16 -0.33 0.34 -6.71
CA ILE A 16 -0.47 -0.10 -5.33
C ILE A 16 -1.43 -1.28 -5.29
N LEU A 17 -1.03 -2.35 -4.64
CA LEU A 17 -1.91 -3.48 -4.38
C LEU A 17 -2.19 -3.53 -2.89
N VAL A 18 -3.47 -3.49 -2.52
CA VAL A 18 -3.88 -3.60 -1.13
C VAL A 18 -4.43 -4.99 -0.91
N LEU A 19 -3.87 -5.69 0.05
CA LEU A 19 -4.24 -7.08 0.34
C LEU A 19 -4.91 -7.17 1.69
N ASN A 20 -6.06 -7.85 1.72
CA ASN A 20 -6.80 -8.05 2.97
C ASN A 20 -6.34 -9.36 3.58
N ALA A 21 -5.65 -9.26 4.71
CA ALA A 21 -5.15 -10.43 5.43
C ALA A 21 -6.03 -10.76 6.63
N THR A 22 -7.22 -10.18 6.71
CA THR A 22 -8.16 -10.44 7.80
C THR A 22 -9.27 -11.36 7.33
N GLU A 23 -10.14 -11.73 8.25
CA GLU A 23 -11.32 -12.51 7.90
C GLU A 23 -12.53 -11.60 7.63
N THR A 24 -12.35 -10.30 7.74
CA THR A 24 -13.44 -9.37 7.51
C THR A 24 -13.41 -8.94 6.06
N PRO A 25 -14.45 -9.27 5.28
CA PRO A 25 -14.44 -8.92 3.87
C PRO A 25 -14.54 -7.41 3.68
N GLY A 26 -13.95 -6.92 2.60
CA GLY A 26 -14.10 -5.53 2.21
C GLY A 26 -13.09 -4.57 2.79
N LEU A 27 -12.19 -5.03 3.65
CA LEU A 27 -11.24 -4.09 4.28
C LEU A 27 -10.25 -3.54 3.27
N ALA A 28 -9.81 -4.34 2.30
CA ALA A 28 -8.90 -3.82 1.28
C ALA A 28 -9.60 -2.76 0.43
N SER A 29 -10.86 -2.97 0.10
CA SER A 29 -11.61 -1.98 -0.68
C SER A 29 -11.81 -0.70 0.12
N THR A 30 -12.05 -0.81 1.41
CA THR A 30 -12.17 0.36 2.27
C THR A 30 -10.85 1.12 2.29
N GLU A 31 -9.74 0.41 2.40
CA GLU A 31 -8.44 1.06 2.42
C GLU A 31 -8.14 1.72 1.08
N LYS A 32 -8.55 1.08 -0.03
CA LYS A 32 -8.40 1.70 -1.33
C LYS A 32 -9.13 3.04 -1.38
N SER A 33 -10.36 3.08 -0.89
CA SER A 33 -11.12 4.33 -0.88
C SER A 33 -10.40 5.39 -0.05
N THR A 34 -9.86 4.99 1.10
CA THR A 34 -9.13 5.92 1.95
C THR A 34 -7.90 6.46 1.23
N LEU A 35 -7.19 5.60 0.52
CA LEU A 35 -6.02 6.04 -0.22
C LEU A 35 -6.40 6.98 -1.35
N GLU A 36 -7.49 6.69 -2.04
CA GLU A 36 -7.95 7.57 -3.12
C GLU A 36 -8.32 8.94 -2.59
N GLU A 37 -8.95 8.99 -1.42
CA GLU A 37 -9.30 10.26 -0.79
C GLU A 37 -8.05 11.02 -0.37
N SER A 38 -6.96 10.32 -0.12
CA SER A 38 -5.71 10.95 0.27
C SER A 38 -4.85 11.35 -0.93
N GLY A 39 -5.31 11.10 -2.16
CA GLY A 39 -4.60 11.53 -3.34
C GLY A 39 -3.81 10.47 -4.07
N TYR A 40 -3.93 9.21 -3.67
CA TYR A 40 -3.29 8.11 -4.38
C TYR A 40 -4.22 7.58 -5.47
N ASP A 41 -3.64 7.01 -6.52
CA ASP A 41 -4.43 6.37 -7.57
C ASP A 41 -3.73 5.10 -8.00
N ASN A 42 -4.27 4.44 -9.03
CA ASN A 42 -3.74 3.17 -9.54
C ASN A 42 -3.68 2.12 -8.44
N ILE A 43 -4.80 1.96 -7.74
CA ILE A 43 -4.88 1.09 -6.58
C ILE A 43 -5.72 -0.13 -6.92
N TYR A 44 -5.20 -1.31 -6.60
CA TYR A 44 -5.86 -2.58 -6.83
C TYR A 44 -6.03 -3.27 -5.48
N VAL A 45 -7.02 -4.15 -5.39
CA VAL A 45 -7.32 -4.84 -4.13
C VAL A 45 -7.46 -6.33 -4.39
N ASP A 46 -7.10 -7.12 -3.40
CA ASP A 46 -7.26 -8.57 -3.45
C ASP A 46 -7.16 -9.09 -2.03
N ASP A 47 -7.36 -10.39 -1.88
CA ASP A 47 -7.15 -11.05 -0.60
C ASP A 47 -5.71 -11.50 -0.49
N ALA A 48 -5.15 -11.42 0.70
CA ALA A 48 -3.79 -11.88 0.93
C ALA A 48 -3.78 -13.40 0.92
N PRO A 49 -2.70 -14.01 0.38
CA PRO A 49 -2.56 -15.47 0.46
C PRO A 49 -2.52 -15.93 1.92
N MET A 50 -2.87 -17.19 2.13
CA MET A 50 -2.80 -17.76 3.47
C MET A 50 -1.36 -17.73 3.94
N SER A 51 -1.13 -17.02 5.02
CA SER A 51 0.20 -16.90 5.61
C SER A 51 0.05 -16.15 6.92
N GLU A 52 1.16 -15.95 7.60
CA GLU A 52 1.18 -15.13 8.81
C GLU A 52 1.69 -13.76 8.44
N TYR A 53 0.99 -12.75 8.90
CA TYR A 53 1.34 -11.37 8.60
C TYR A 53 1.45 -10.58 9.89
N PRO A 54 2.29 -9.56 9.93
CA PRO A 54 2.33 -8.67 11.09
C PRO A 54 0.98 -8.02 11.30
N GLU A 55 0.66 -7.76 12.55
CA GLU A 55 -0.58 -7.07 12.87
C GLU A 55 -0.50 -5.63 12.43
N GLY A 56 -1.63 -5.07 12.00
CA GLY A 56 -1.69 -3.69 11.55
C GLY A 56 -1.48 -3.59 10.06
N TYR A 57 -0.83 -2.53 9.65
CA TYR A 57 -0.58 -2.28 8.22
C TYR A 57 0.89 -2.48 7.94
N THR A 58 1.19 -3.20 6.87
CA THR A 58 2.56 -3.41 6.43
C THR A 58 2.69 -2.90 5.02
N VAL A 59 3.73 -2.11 4.75
CA VAL A 59 3.98 -1.54 3.43
C VAL A 59 5.24 -2.18 2.88
N TYR A 60 5.16 -2.63 1.62
CA TYR A 60 6.32 -3.15 0.90
C TYR A 60 6.58 -2.26 -0.29
N SER A 61 7.83 -1.94 -0.53
CA SER A 61 8.26 -1.18 -1.70
C SER A 61 9.05 -2.12 -2.58
N LEU A 62 8.52 -2.41 -3.76
CA LEU A 62 9.13 -3.32 -4.71
C LEU A 62 9.86 -2.58 -5.82
N THR A 63 9.94 -1.26 -5.70
CA THR A 63 10.59 -0.44 -6.70
C THR A 63 11.31 0.70 -6.00
N ASP A 64 12.33 1.24 -6.63
CA ASP A 64 12.95 2.45 -6.13
C ASP A 64 12.76 3.61 -7.12
N THR A 65 11.76 3.51 -7.99
CA THR A 65 11.49 4.55 -8.98
C THR A 65 10.45 5.54 -8.48
N ALA A 66 9.89 5.35 -7.30
CA ALA A 66 8.91 6.26 -6.73
C ALA A 66 9.24 6.54 -5.27
N PRO A 67 10.41 7.15 -5.00
CA PRO A 67 10.86 7.32 -3.61
C PRO A 67 10.00 8.31 -2.83
N GLY A 68 9.42 9.30 -3.49
CA GLY A 68 8.56 10.24 -2.79
C GLY A 68 7.25 9.63 -2.38
N THR A 69 6.64 8.84 -3.27
CA THR A 69 5.42 8.12 -2.95
C THR A 69 5.68 7.12 -1.83
N LYS A 70 6.84 6.45 -1.87
CA LYS A 70 7.21 5.53 -0.81
C LYS A 70 7.22 6.24 0.54
N ARG A 71 7.83 7.42 0.59
CA ARG A 71 7.92 8.15 1.86
C ARG A 71 6.54 8.57 2.34
N LEU A 72 5.65 8.98 1.43
CA LEU A 72 4.30 9.35 1.83
C LEU A 72 3.54 8.17 2.40
N LEU A 73 3.71 6.99 1.82
CA LEU A 73 3.07 5.79 2.35
C LEU A 73 3.63 5.45 3.73
N GLU A 74 4.95 5.59 3.91
CA GLU A 74 5.55 5.33 5.21
C GLU A 74 5.01 6.28 6.27
N GLU A 75 4.82 7.54 5.90
CA GLU A 75 4.28 8.52 6.84
C GLU A 75 2.81 8.25 7.14
N LYS A 76 2.05 7.86 6.11
CA LYS A 76 0.64 7.60 6.32
C LYS A 76 0.41 6.44 7.27
N TYR A 77 1.19 5.39 7.15
CA TYR A 77 1.03 4.20 7.98
C TYR A 77 2.01 4.16 9.14
N GLN A 78 2.85 5.18 9.26
CA GLN A 78 3.80 5.32 10.36
C GLN A 78 4.67 4.07 10.50
N THR A 79 5.23 3.65 9.39
CA THR A 79 6.05 2.45 9.35
C THR A 79 7.13 2.66 8.30
N THR A 80 8.10 1.76 8.29
CA THR A 80 9.13 1.75 7.26
C THR A 80 8.77 0.68 6.23
N ALA A 81 8.84 1.04 4.96
CA ALA A 81 8.52 0.09 3.91
C ALA A 81 9.57 -1.01 3.88
N LYS A 82 9.10 -2.24 3.72
CA LYS A 82 9.96 -3.41 3.66
C LYS A 82 10.34 -3.68 2.21
N SER A 83 11.41 -4.43 2.04
CA SER A 83 11.92 -4.71 0.71
C SER A 83 11.27 -5.95 0.13
N THR A 84 11.53 -6.17 -1.18
CA THR A 84 11.05 -7.36 -1.88
C THR A 84 11.52 -8.62 -1.18
N ALA A 85 12.71 -8.61 -0.60
CA ALA A 85 13.25 -9.81 0.04
C ALA A 85 12.42 -10.24 1.25
N GLU A 86 11.64 -9.33 1.82
CA GLU A 86 10.84 -9.64 2.99
C GLU A 86 9.40 -10.00 2.62
N LEU A 87 9.07 -9.97 1.33
CA LEU A 87 7.70 -10.20 0.88
C LEU A 87 7.33 -11.67 1.07
N PRO A 88 6.21 -11.98 1.71
CA PRO A 88 5.80 -13.38 1.85
C PRO A 88 5.55 -14.04 0.49
N ALA A 89 5.71 -15.35 0.46
CA ALA A 89 5.50 -16.11 -0.75
C ALA A 89 4.05 -16.02 -1.21
N GLY A 90 3.84 -16.04 -2.51
CA GLY A 90 2.51 -16.03 -3.07
C GLY A 90 1.95 -14.66 -3.37
N ILE A 91 2.66 -13.62 -2.99
CA ILE A 91 2.20 -12.26 -3.25
C ILE A 91 2.76 -11.81 -4.60
N PRO A 92 1.92 -11.23 -5.48
CA PRO A 92 2.40 -10.76 -6.77
C PRO A 92 3.48 -9.70 -6.63
N THR A 93 4.42 -9.69 -7.56
CA THR A 93 5.52 -8.73 -7.52
C THR A 93 5.46 -7.75 -8.69
N ASP A 94 4.36 -7.73 -9.43
CA ASP A 94 4.24 -6.81 -10.55
C ASP A 94 3.55 -5.50 -10.17
N TYR A 95 3.57 -5.17 -8.90
CA TYR A 95 3.12 -3.88 -8.40
C TYR A 95 4.30 -3.16 -7.76
N ASN A 96 4.23 -1.85 -7.71
CA ASN A 96 5.31 -1.06 -7.13
C ASN A 96 5.26 -1.07 -5.60
N PHE A 97 4.06 -1.05 -5.05
CA PHE A 97 3.88 -1.05 -3.60
C PHE A 97 2.80 -2.06 -3.23
N ILE A 98 2.99 -2.71 -2.10
CA ILE A 98 2.00 -3.64 -1.59
C ILE A 98 1.71 -3.24 -0.15
N ILE A 99 0.43 -3.12 0.17
CA ILE A 99 -0.02 -2.77 1.50
C ILE A 99 -0.84 -3.94 2.01
N ILE A 100 -0.43 -4.50 3.13
CA ILE A 100 -1.17 -5.62 3.73
C ILE A 100 -1.94 -5.09 4.92
N VAL A 101 -3.26 -5.28 4.86
CA VAL A 101 -4.16 -4.88 5.92
C VAL A 101 -4.39 -6.11 6.79
N ASN A 102 -3.89 -6.08 8.01
CA ASN A 102 -4.05 -7.17 8.96
C ASN A 102 -4.54 -6.62 10.28
N SER A 103 -5.51 -5.73 10.20
CA SER A 103 -6.15 -5.17 11.37
C SER A 103 -7.61 -5.04 11.03
N ASP A 104 -8.46 -5.80 11.73
CA ASP A 104 -9.88 -5.65 11.50
C ASP A 104 -10.53 -4.81 12.57
N ASN A 105 -9.74 -4.00 13.24
CA ASN A 105 -10.25 -2.99 14.13
C ASN A 105 -10.65 -1.81 13.30
N SER A 106 -11.81 -1.87 12.75
CA SER A 106 -12.22 -0.90 11.76
C SER A 106 -13.06 0.23 12.35
N ASN A 107 -13.18 0.29 13.63
CA ASN A 107 -13.98 1.37 14.18
C ASN A 107 -13.19 2.60 14.43
#